data_3e8655afdf4fb625b3fe7cbb2617b6cc
#
_entry.id   3e8655afdf4fb625b3fe7cbb2617b6cc
#
_cell.length_a   1.000
_cell.length_b   1.000
_cell.length_c   1.000
_cell.angle_alpha   90.00
_cell.angle_beta   90.00
_cell.angle_gamma   90.00
#
_symmetry.space_group_name_H-M   'P 1'
#
loop_
_entity.id
_entity.type
_entity.pdbx_description
1 polymer ?
#
loop_
_entity_poly.entity_id
_entity_poly.type
_entity_poly.pdbx_seq_one_letter_code
_entity_poly.pdbx_strand_id
1 'polypeptide(L)'
;MHLAQLNIARPKFPMDSIGMADFVNNLDPINTVAENSPGFIWRLKDDSGNATSIHIFNDPGLIVNMSVWQDIASLKQFMFKTHHIDFLKRKKEWFVPLDSASYVMWWIEEGHIPTVAEAEERLVHLREQGESDYAFSFKHSFNK
;
A
#
# COMPACT_ATOMS: atom_id res chain seq x y z
N MET A 1 1.70 -19.69 -0.19
CA MET A 1 1.03 -18.44 -0.62
C MET A 1 1.80 -17.23 -0.15
N HIS A 2 1.76 -16.16 -0.92
CA HIS A 2 2.34 -14.88 -0.53
C HIS A 2 1.23 -13.88 -0.21
N LEU A 3 1.56 -12.85 0.56
CA LEU A 3 0.61 -11.82 0.97
C LEU A 3 0.74 -10.59 0.07
N ALA A 4 -0.34 -10.18 -0.58
CA ALA A 4 -0.42 -8.92 -1.30
C ALA A 4 -1.11 -7.87 -0.43
N GLN A 5 -0.70 -6.62 -0.57
CA GLN A 5 -1.36 -5.48 0.08
C GLN A 5 -1.51 -4.32 -0.90
N LEU A 6 -2.58 -3.56 -0.71
CA LEU A 6 -2.83 -2.31 -1.41
C LEU A 6 -3.15 -1.24 -0.39
N ASN A 7 -2.56 -0.06 -0.56
CA ASN A 7 -2.93 1.14 0.17
C ASN A 7 -3.15 2.27 -0.83
N ILE A 8 -4.25 2.99 -0.68
CA ILE A 8 -4.53 4.18 -1.49
C ILE A 8 -4.65 5.40 -0.57
N ALA A 9 -4.34 6.57 -1.13
CA ALA A 9 -4.39 7.82 -0.37
C ALA A 9 -4.67 8.99 -1.30
N ARG A 10 -5.37 10.01 -0.78
CA ARG A 10 -5.63 11.26 -1.50
C ARG A 10 -4.78 12.36 -0.90
N PRO A 11 -3.76 12.86 -1.63
CA PRO A 11 -2.92 13.95 -1.16
C PRO A 11 -3.74 15.23 -0.91
N LYS A 12 -3.37 15.96 0.14
CA LYS A 12 -3.99 17.27 0.44
C LYS A 12 -3.54 18.35 -0.53
N PHE A 13 -2.35 18.17 -1.13
CA PHE A 13 -1.70 19.17 -1.97
C PHE A 13 -1.16 18.51 -3.24
N PRO A 14 -0.90 19.28 -4.31
CA PRO A 14 -0.22 18.71 -5.49
C PRO A 14 1.11 18.07 -5.11
N MET A 15 1.46 16.96 -5.76
CA MET A 15 2.66 16.19 -5.42
C MET A 15 3.96 16.98 -5.61
N ASP A 16 3.95 17.99 -6.48
CA ASP A 16 5.11 18.87 -6.73
C ASP A 16 5.13 20.09 -5.81
N SER A 17 4.20 20.20 -4.87
CA SER A 17 4.10 21.35 -3.96
C SER A 17 4.99 21.18 -2.72
N ILE A 18 5.23 22.30 -2.05
CA ILE A 18 5.98 22.32 -0.78
C ILE A 18 5.27 21.47 0.29
N GLY A 19 3.94 21.47 0.30
CA GLY A 19 3.17 20.71 1.28
C GLY A 19 3.39 19.21 1.21
N MET A 20 3.82 18.68 0.05
CA MET A 20 4.09 17.27 -0.15
C MET A 20 5.59 16.94 -0.24
N ALA A 21 6.46 17.96 -0.14
CA ALA A 21 7.89 17.78 -0.39
C ALA A 21 8.53 16.72 0.51
N ASP A 22 8.23 16.72 1.80
CA ASP A 22 8.80 15.74 2.74
C ASP A 22 8.34 14.32 2.38
N PHE A 23 7.09 14.14 2.00
CA PHE A 23 6.57 12.84 1.58
C PHE A 23 7.30 12.37 0.32
N VAL A 24 7.35 13.21 -0.72
CA VAL A 24 7.96 12.87 -2.01
C VAL A 24 9.45 12.57 -1.86
N ASN A 25 10.17 13.40 -1.09
CA ASN A 25 11.61 13.24 -0.89
C ASN A 25 11.97 11.96 -0.13
N ASN A 26 11.03 11.38 0.60
CA ASN A 26 11.27 10.16 1.36
C ASN A 26 10.74 8.89 0.67
N LEU A 27 10.12 9.01 -0.51
CA LEU A 27 9.63 7.83 -1.24
C LEU A 27 10.76 6.84 -1.57
N ASP A 28 11.85 7.31 -2.17
CA ASP A 28 12.97 6.44 -2.52
C ASP A 28 13.63 5.80 -1.30
N PRO A 29 13.97 6.54 -0.24
CA PRO A 29 14.50 5.93 0.97
C PRO A 29 13.58 4.87 1.58
N ILE A 30 12.27 5.13 1.68
CA ILE A 30 11.32 4.18 2.27
C ILE A 30 11.14 2.96 1.36
N ASN A 31 11.07 3.14 0.05
CA ASN A 31 11.00 2.02 -0.88
C ASN A 31 12.25 1.15 -0.81
N THR A 32 13.42 1.77 -0.60
CA THR A 32 14.67 1.03 -0.40
C THR A 32 14.61 0.21 0.90
N VAL A 33 14.09 0.77 1.98
CA VAL A 33 13.90 0.04 3.25
C VAL A 33 12.99 -1.16 3.02
N ALA A 34 11.89 -0.98 2.29
CA ALA A 34 10.98 -2.09 1.97
C ALA A 34 11.71 -3.21 1.21
N GLU A 35 12.41 -2.85 0.14
CA GLU A 35 13.11 -3.80 -0.72
C GLU A 35 14.19 -4.59 0.02
N ASN A 36 14.76 -4.04 1.09
CA ASN A 36 15.77 -4.69 1.91
C ASN A 36 15.20 -5.35 3.17
N SER A 37 13.89 -5.29 3.38
CA SER A 37 13.26 -5.90 4.56
C SER A 37 13.09 -7.40 4.38
N PRO A 38 13.25 -8.19 5.46
CA PRO A 38 13.02 -9.64 5.39
C PRO A 38 11.59 -9.94 4.93
N GLY A 39 11.47 -10.88 3.99
CA GLY A 39 10.17 -11.31 3.47
C GLY A 39 9.60 -10.44 2.37
N PHE A 40 10.28 -9.38 1.96
CA PHE A 40 9.87 -8.59 0.80
C PHE A 40 9.97 -9.42 -0.49
N ILE A 41 8.93 -9.34 -1.33
CA ILE A 41 8.89 -10.09 -2.61
C ILE A 41 8.86 -9.14 -3.80
N TRP A 42 7.93 -8.14 -3.80
CA TRP A 42 7.71 -7.28 -4.96
C TRP A 42 6.96 -6.02 -4.56
N ARG A 43 7.17 -4.93 -5.29
CA ARG A 43 6.35 -3.73 -5.18
C ARG A 43 6.00 -3.15 -6.54
N LEU A 44 4.84 -2.50 -6.61
CA LEU A 44 4.42 -1.77 -7.79
C LEU A 44 5.28 -0.53 -7.97
N LYS A 45 5.73 -0.30 -9.20
CA LYS A 45 6.49 0.90 -9.56
C LYS A 45 6.31 1.21 -11.03
N ASP A 46 6.41 2.49 -11.37
CA ASP A 46 6.47 2.95 -12.77
C ASP A 46 7.94 3.09 -13.20
N ASP A 47 8.18 3.70 -14.37
CA ASP A 47 9.53 3.89 -14.91
C ASP A 47 10.43 4.76 -14.04
N SER A 48 9.86 5.59 -13.16
CA SER A 48 10.63 6.43 -12.23
C SER A 48 11.11 5.67 -10.99
N GLY A 49 10.65 4.44 -10.79
CA GLY A 49 10.94 3.64 -9.59
C GLY A 49 9.92 3.80 -8.47
N ASN A 50 8.92 4.65 -8.64
CA ASN A 50 7.80 4.87 -7.72
C ASN A 50 6.49 4.53 -8.41
N ALA A 51 5.36 4.65 -7.73
CA ALA A 51 4.05 4.35 -8.29
C ALA A 51 3.18 5.61 -8.49
N THR A 52 3.81 6.79 -8.55
CA THR A 52 3.10 8.07 -8.56
C THR A 52 2.32 8.36 -9.83
N SER A 53 2.64 7.69 -10.95
CA SER A 53 1.92 7.83 -12.22
C SER A 53 0.88 6.73 -12.43
N ILE A 54 0.75 5.79 -11.50
CA ILE A 54 -0.19 4.67 -11.61
C ILE A 54 -1.48 5.06 -10.89
N HIS A 55 -2.62 4.82 -11.53
CA HIS A 55 -3.93 5.24 -11.02
C HIS A 55 -4.86 4.06 -10.76
N ILE A 56 -5.83 4.26 -9.85
CA ILE A 56 -6.84 3.28 -9.46
C ILE A 56 -8.21 3.98 -9.45
N PHE A 57 -9.29 3.23 -9.67
CA PHE A 57 -10.69 3.75 -9.72
C PHE A 57 -10.90 4.86 -10.75
N ASN A 58 -10.08 4.90 -11.80
CA ASN A 58 -10.08 6.00 -12.78
C ASN A 58 -9.94 7.39 -12.11
N ASP A 59 -9.28 7.44 -10.98
CA ASP A 59 -9.13 8.65 -10.19
C ASP A 59 -7.64 9.05 -10.14
N PRO A 60 -7.21 10.04 -10.92
CA PRO A 60 -5.82 10.49 -10.92
C PRO A 60 -5.42 11.21 -9.63
N GLY A 61 -6.37 11.54 -8.78
CA GLY A 61 -6.11 12.16 -7.48
C GLY A 61 -5.77 11.17 -6.37
N LEU A 62 -5.87 9.86 -6.62
CA LEU A 62 -5.49 8.84 -5.65
C LEU A 62 -4.11 8.30 -5.98
N ILE A 63 -3.24 8.24 -4.97
CA ILE A 63 -1.96 7.55 -5.11
C ILE A 63 -2.11 6.10 -4.66
N VAL A 64 -1.30 5.22 -5.24
CA VAL A 64 -1.38 3.77 -5.05
C VAL A 64 -0.08 3.25 -4.49
N ASN A 65 -0.17 2.43 -3.45
CA ASN A 65 0.96 1.66 -2.94
C ASN A 65 0.54 0.19 -2.90
N MET A 66 1.29 -0.67 -3.59
CA MET A 66 1.00 -2.10 -3.62
C MET A 66 2.30 -2.88 -3.55
N SER A 67 2.32 -3.92 -2.72
CA SER A 67 3.49 -4.76 -2.57
C SER A 67 3.10 -6.19 -2.18
N VAL A 68 4.06 -7.10 -2.32
CA VAL A 68 3.89 -8.52 -2.00
C VAL A 68 4.96 -8.91 -0.99
N TRP A 69 4.55 -9.68 0.02
CA TRP A 69 5.38 -10.11 1.13
C TRP A 69 5.24 -11.61 1.37
N GLN A 70 6.23 -12.19 2.01
CA GLN A 70 6.21 -13.62 2.30
C GLN A 70 5.04 -13.99 3.22
N ASP A 71 4.75 -13.14 4.22
CA ASP A 71 3.69 -13.38 5.20
C ASP A 71 3.27 -12.06 5.88
N ILE A 72 2.27 -12.15 6.75
CA ILE A 72 1.76 -10.99 7.49
C ILE A 72 2.82 -10.45 8.45
N ALA A 73 3.59 -11.33 9.10
CA ALA A 73 4.61 -10.91 10.05
C ALA A 73 5.69 -10.04 9.39
N SER A 74 6.11 -10.41 8.18
CA SER A 74 7.11 -9.63 7.42
C SER A 74 6.60 -8.24 7.09
N LEU A 75 5.35 -8.12 6.64
CA LEU A 75 4.74 -6.84 6.34
C LEU A 75 4.62 -5.97 7.59
N LYS A 76 4.15 -6.54 8.70
CA LYS A 76 4.05 -5.81 9.97
C LYS A 76 5.41 -5.32 10.46
N GLN A 77 6.44 -6.14 10.32
CA GLN A 77 7.81 -5.79 10.71
C GLN A 77 8.25 -4.54 9.92
N PHE A 78 8.03 -4.52 8.62
CA PHE A 78 8.36 -3.36 7.80
C PHE A 78 7.55 -2.13 8.21
N MET A 79 6.22 -2.27 8.33
CA MET A 79 5.32 -1.12 8.56
C MET A 79 5.51 -0.49 9.93
N PHE A 80 5.75 -1.29 10.97
CA PHE A 80 5.68 -0.82 12.36
C PHE A 80 7.01 -0.86 13.11
N LYS A 81 8.06 -1.46 12.54
CA LYS A 81 9.36 -1.63 13.20
C LYS A 81 10.52 -0.99 12.45
N THR A 82 10.23 -0.32 11.31
CA THR A 82 11.25 0.40 10.53
C THR A 82 10.90 1.89 10.49
N HIS A 83 11.68 2.67 9.75
CA HIS A 83 11.41 4.10 9.57
C HIS A 83 10.07 4.39 8.89
N HIS A 84 9.43 3.38 8.28
CA HIS A 84 8.08 3.54 7.71
C HIS A 84 7.07 4.01 8.76
N ILE A 85 7.25 3.62 10.04
CA ILE A 85 6.35 4.05 11.12
C ILE A 85 6.29 5.57 11.25
N ASP A 86 7.39 6.27 10.98
CA ASP A 86 7.44 7.73 11.06
C ASP A 86 6.50 8.36 10.03
N PHE A 87 6.38 7.75 8.85
CA PHE A 87 5.43 8.16 7.82
C PHE A 87 3.99 7.95 8.26
N LEU A 88 3.70 6.81 8.85
CA LEU A 88 2.35 6.53 9.35
C LEU A 88 1.90 7.56 10.37
N LYS A 89 2.81 8.02 11.23
CA LYS A 89 2.52 9.05 12.24
C LYS A 89 2.23 10.41 11.60
N ARG A 90 2.82 10.69 10.43
CA ARG A 90 2.68 11.97 9.74
C ARG A 90 1.60 11.98 8.65
N LYS A 91 0.86 10.89 8.44
CA LYS A 91 -0.06 10.77 7.31
C LYS A 91 -1.12 11.87 7.26
N LYS A 92 -1.53 12.40 8.42
CA LYS A 92 -2.52 13.48 8.50
C LYS A 92 -2.00 14.81 7.95
N GLU A 93 -0.70 14.99 7.86
CA GLU A 93 -0.08 16.18 7.27
C GLU A 93 -0.24 16.19 5.76
N TRP A 94 -0.27 15.01 5.14
CA TRP A 94 -0.18 14.85 3.69
C TRP A 94 -1.47 14.38 3.02
N PHE A 95 -2.35 13.68 3.75
CA PHE A 95 -3.47 12.98 3.14
C PHE A 95 -4.80 13.33 3.78
N VAL A 96 -5.82 13.41 2.91
CA VAL A 96 -7.22 13.60 3.33
C VAL A 96 -7.75 12.26 3.82
N PRO A 97 -8.47 12.21 4.99
CA PRO A 97 -9.13 10.98 5.42
C PRO A 97 -10.16 10.52 4.37
N LEU A 98 -10.21 9.20 4.12
CA LEU A 98 -11.19 8.60 3.22
C LEU A 98 -12.35 8.02 4.03
N ASP A 99 -13.57 8.11 3.46
CA ASP A 99 -14.80 7.65 4.13
C ASP A 99 -14.94 6.13 4.18
N SER A 100 -14.20 5.42 3.36
CA SER A 100 -14.24 3.96 3.29
C SER A 100 -12.84 3.39 3.40
N ALA A 101 -12.75 2.06 3.49
CA ALA A 101 -11.45 1.38 3.62
C ALA A 101 -10.49 1.81 2.51
N SER A 102 -9.25 2.11 2.88
CA SER A 102 -8.18 2.52 1.98
C SER A 102 -7.02 1.52 1.96
N TYR A 103 -7.15 0.41 2.65
CA TYR A 103 -6.12 -0.60 2.83
C TYR A 103 -6.75 -1.98 2.75
N VAL A 104 -6.13 -2.89 1.97
CA VAL A 104 -6.61 -4.26 1.84
C VAL A 104 -5.43 -5.21 1.67
N MET A 105 -5.57 -6.41 2.23
CA MET A 105 -4.63 -7.52 2.04
C MET A 105 -5.39 -8.73 1.48
N TRP A 106 -4.69 -9.56 0.72
CA TRP A 106 -5.21 -10.83 0.22
C TRP A 106 -4.06 -11.79 -0.08
N TRP A 107 -4.37 -13.08 -0.11
CA TRP A 107 -3.38 -14.10 -0.40
C TRP A 107 -3.31 -14.39 -1.90
N ILE A 108 -2.09 -14.60 -2.40
CA ILE A 108 -1.82 -14.92 -3.80
C ILE A 108 -0.91 -16.14 -3.90
N GLU A 109 -0.94 -16.79 -5.06
CA GLU A 109 0.00 -17.88 -5.35
C GLU A 109 1.42 -17.34 -5.44
N GLU A 110 2.40 -18.14 -5.04
CA GLU A 110 3.80 -17.79 -5.20
C GLU A 110 4.12 -17.58 -6.69
N GLY A 111 4.81 -16.48 -6.98
CA GLY A 111 5.15 -16.13 -8.36
C GLY A 111 4.09 -15.30 -9.08
N HIS A 112 2.88 -15.18 -8.54
CA HIS A 112 1.87 -14.30 -9.11
C HIS A 112 2.21 -12.84 -8.80
N ILE A 113 2.15 -11.97 -9.83
CA ILE A 113 2.30 -10.53 -9.66
C ILE A 113 0.92 -9.91 -9.75
N PRO A 114 0.41 -9.31 -8.66
CA PRO A 114 -0.95 -8.75 -8.69
C PRO A 114 -1.03 -7.51 -9.58
N THR A 115 -2.20 -7.31 -10.17
CA THR A 115 -2.49 -6.13 -10.98
C THR A 115 -3.27 -5.11 -10.16
N VAL A 116 -3.30 -3.85 -10.64
CA VAL A 116 -4.12 -2.81 -10.02
C VAL A 116 -5.61 -3.19 -10.07
N ALA A 117 -6.08 -3.80 -11.18
CA ALA A 117 -7.46 -4.26 -11.30
C ALA A 117 -7.81 -5.33 -10.26
N GLU A 118 -6.90 -6.26 -10.01
CA GLU A 118 -7.07 -7.27 -8.96
C GLU A 118 -7.18 -6.62 -7.58
N ALA A 119 -6.29 -5.67 -7.29
CA ALA A 119 -6.27 -4.95 -6.02
C ALA A 119 -7.55 -4.14 -5.81
N GLU A 120 -8.03 -3.49 -6.86
CA GLU A 120 -9.29 -2.74 -6.83
C GLU A 120 -10.47 -3.65 -6.47
N GLU A 121 -10.54 -4.82 -7.09
CA GLU A 121 -11.58 -5.81 -6.81
C GLU A 121 -11.56 -6.23 -5.34
N ARG A 122 -10.37 -6.50 -4.79
CA ARG A 122 -10.23 -6.90 -3.38
C ARG A 122 -10.64 -5.78 -2.42
N LEU A 123 -10.28 -4.54 -2.74
CA LEU A 123 -10.67 -3.39 -1.91
C LEU A 123 -12.19 -3.17 -1.95
N VAL A 124 -12.80 -3.26 -3.12
CA VAL A 124 -14.27 -3.15 -3.27
C VAL A 124 -14.97 -4.25 -2.47
N HIS A 125 -14.47 -5.48 -2.54
CA HIS A 125 -15.02 -6.60 -1.76
C HIS A 125 -14.96 -6.31 -0.26
N LEU A 126 -13.82 -5.81 0.23
CA LEU A 126 -13.68 -5.45 1.65
C LEU A 126 -14.70 -4.37 2.05
N ARG A 127 -14.88 -3.36 1.22
CA ARG A 127 -15.83 -2.27 1.48
C ARG A 127 -17.29 -2.75 1.52
N GLU A 128 -17.65 -3.66 0.63
CA GLU A 128 -19.03 -4.12 0.48
C GLU A 128 -19.39 -5.29 1.38
N GLN A 129 -18.46 -6.22 1.57
CA GLN A 129 -18.72 -7.49 2.29
C GLN A 129 -18.06 -7.57 3.66
N GLY A 130 -17.12 -6.66 3.97
CA GLY A 130 -16.37 -6.70 5.21
C GLY A 130 -15.21 -7.68 5.16
N GLU A 131 -14.60 -7.93 6.33
CA GLU A 131 -13.40 -8.76 6.47
C GLU A 131 -13.69 -10.22 6.12
N SER A 132 -12.84 -10.80 5.28
CA SER A 132 -12.91 -12.21 4.89
C SER A 132 -11.51 -12.70 4.47
N ASP A 133 -11.34 -13.99 4.22
CA ASP A 133 -10.07 -14.52 3.71
C ASP A 133 -9.79 -14.08 2.26
N TYR A 134 -10.81 -13.60 1.57
CA TYR A 134 -10.68 -13.06 0.20
C TYR A 134 -10.11 -11.64 0.21
N ALA A 135 -10.48 -10.83 1.20
CA ALA A 135 -10.03 -9.45 1.34
C ALA A 135 -10.14 -9.04 2.82
N PHE A 136 -9.02 -8.63 3.41
CA PHE A 136 -8.97 -8.32 4.84
C PHE A 136 -7.98 -7.19 5.14
N SER A 137 -8.02 -6.71 6.37
CA SER A 137 -7.11 -5.69 6.89
C SER A 137 -6.41 -6.19 8.15
N PHE A 138 -5.60 -5.35 8.78
CA PHE A 138 -4.97 -5.71 10.06
C PHE A 138 -5.97 -5.88 11.20
N LYS A 139 -7.21 -5.43 11.03
CA LYS A 139 -8.27 -5.62 12.04
C LYS A 139 -8.66 -7.09 12.18
N HIS A 140 -8.62 -7.84 11.07
CA HIS A 140 -8.98 -9.25 11.01
C HIS A 140 -8.03 -9.98 10.08
N SER A 141 -6.92 -10.47 10.62
CA SER A 141 -5.93 -11.20 9.83
C SER A 141 -6.35 -12.65 9.61
N PHE A 142 -6.28 -13.09 8.36
CA PHE A 142 -6.57 -14.47 7.97
C PHE A 142 -5.27 -15.11 7.49
N ASN A 143 -4.66 -15.96 8.30
CA ASN A 143 -3.40 -16.62 7.98
C ASN A 143 -3.58 -17.78 6.99
N LYS A 144 -2.58 -18.00 6.15
CA LYS A 144 -2.51 -19.12 5.23
C LYS A 144 -1.28 -19.97 5.48
#